data_b37f88ca5e5276c074eabe8e57b06a8b
#
_entry.id   b37f88ca5e5276c074eabe8e57b06a8b
#
_cell.length_a   1.000
_cell.length_b   1.000
_cell.length_c   1.000
_cell.angle_alpha   90.00
_cell.angle_beta   90.00
_cell.angle_gamma   90.00
#
_symmetry.space_group_name_H-M   'P 1'
#
loop_
_entity.id
_entity.type
_entity.pdbx_description
1 polymer ?
#
loop_
_entity_poly.entity_id
_entity_poly.type
_entity_poly.pdbx_seq_one_letter_code
_entity_poly.pdbx_strand_id
1 'polypeptide(L)'
;MTPTDWLWILHPALAVVVVYPLLGMVVRLAWSIRRERSSGAGRPHGDLGRWLATGVVLLVLTALTVVIATKVPPDRFPGGPARAAELLLVLLGTLGSLLALWRCRPAAGRLGFALVSWAGLLLLGAQPEVWRLSDDPLSLAFWQSHYWAGVALTGLMLFSLGAWPEIQRQRRLRRLHVSASVLAALLFSLQGITGTRDLLEIPLSWQKPAVYACDFAAKTCPPPAQGAS
;
A
#
# COMPACT_ATOMS: atom_id res chain seq x y z
N MET A 1 12.27 -8.22 -20.76
CA MET A 1 11.63 -7.30 -19.79
C MET A 1 12.27 -5.93 -19.92
N THR A 2 11.47 -4.89 -20.02
CA THR A 2 11.92 -3.50 -20.06
C THR A 2 12.19 -2.98 -18.64
N PRO A 3 12.90 -1.84 -18.46
CA PRO A 3 13.02 -1.19 -17.15
C PRO A 3 11.67 -0.91 -16.48
N THR A 4 10.64 -0.60 -17.26
CA THR A 4 9.28 -0.38 -16.75
C THR A 4 8.70 -1.65 -16.14
N ASP A 5 8.90 -2.84 -16.75
CA ASP A 5 8.43 -4.10 -16.19
C ASP A 5 9.04 -4.39 -14.81
N TRP A 6 10.32 -4.05 -14.62
CA TRP A 6 11.00 -4.19 -13.33
C TRP A 6 10.44 -3.24 -12.28
N LEU A 7 10.07 -2.01 -12.65
CA LEU A 7 9.43 -1.07 -11.73
C LEU A 7 8.06 -1.58 -11.26
N TRP A 8 7.28 -2.20 -12.15
CA TRP A 8 5.98 -2.77 -11.80
C TRP A 8 6.09 -3.98 -10.86
N ILE A 9 7.16 -4.78 -10.99
CA ILE A 9 7.43 -5.92 -10.10
C ILE A 9 7.94 -5.47 -8.73
N LEU A 10 8.50 -4.26 -8.61
CA LEU A 10 9.12 -3.79 -7.36
C LEU A 10 8.16 -3.83 -6.16
N HIS A 11 6.92 -3.35 -6.35
CA HIS A 11 5.91 -3.36 -5.29
C HIS A 11 5.57 -4.78 -4.79
N PRO A 12 5.15 -5.75 -5.63
CA PRO A 12 4.87 -7.10 -5.15
C PRO A 12 6.12 -7.81 -4.61
N ALA A 13 7.30 -7.57 -5.17
CA ALA A 13 8.53 -8.15 -4.66
C ALA A 13 8.84 -7.66 -3.23
N LEU A 14 8.76 -6.35 -2.98
CA LEU A 14 8.95 -5.78 -1.65
C LEU A 14 7.87 -6.24 -0.66
N ALA A 15 6.62 -6.41 -1.12
CA ALA A 15 5.57 -6.97 -0.29
C ALA A 15 5.95 -8.37 0.21
N VAL A 16 6.35 -9.27 -0.69
CA VAL A 16 6.66 -10.67 -0.38
C VAL A 16 7.96 -10.81 0.40
N VAL A 17 9.02 -10.09 0.02
CA VAL A 17 10.37 -10.28 0.60
C VAL A 17 10.55 -9.53 1.92
N VAL A 18 9.85 -8.40 2.11
CA VAL A 18 10.04 -7.54 3.29
C VAL A 18 8.80 -7.49 4.17
N VAL A 19 7.65 -7.10 3.60
CA VAL A 19 6.46 -6.76 4.40
C VAL A 19 5.82 -8.00 5.02
N TYR A 20 5.60 -9.08 4.26
CA TYR A 20 5.00 -10.31 4.80
C TYR A 20 5.87 -11.02 5.85
N PRO A 21 7.20 -11.14 5.71
CA PRO A 21 8.06 -11.64 6.77
C PRO A 21 8.00 -10.79 8.05
N LEU A 22 8.03 -9.45 7.92
CA LEU A 22 7.86 -8.56 9.08
C LEU A 22 6.49 -8.74 9.74
N LEU A 23 5.42 -8.88 8.97
CA LEU A 23 4.08 -9.17 9.48
C LEU A 23 4.06 -10.47 10.29
N GLY A 24 4.65 -11.54 9.75
CA GLY A 24 4.76 -12.83 10.45
C GLY A 24 5.46 -12.71 11.81
N MET A 25 6.57 -11.96 11.87
CA MET A 25 7.28 -11.69 13.12
C MET A 25 6.44 -10.88 14.12
N VAL A 26 5.77 -9.83 13.67
CA VAL A 26 4.90 -8.98 14.51
C VAL A 26 3.74 -9.80 15.08
N VAL A 27 3.08 -10.63 14.25
CA VAL A 27 1.98 -11.51 14.67
C VAL A 27 2.45 -12.54 15.69
N ARG A 28 3.60 -13.17 15.46
CA ARG A 28 4.21 -14.13 16.40
C ARG A 28 4.47 -13.49 17.77
N LEU A 29 5.06 -12.29 17.79
CA LEU A 29 5.32 -11.56 19.04
C LEU A 29 4.02 -11.16 19.75
N ALA A 30 3.01 -10.71 19.01
CA ALA A 30 1.70 -10.40 19.58
C ALA A 30 1.05 -11.65 20.23
N TRP A 31 1.19 -12.80 19.60
CA TRP A 31 0.72 -14.07 20.12
C TRP A 31 1.43 -14.47 21.41
N SER A 32 2.78 -14.36 21.45
CA SER A 32 3.58 -14.65 22.66
C SER A 32 3.19 -13.75 23.84
N ILE A 33 2.99 -12.45 23.61
CA ILE A 33 2.52 -11.51 24.63
C ILE A 33 1.18 -11.96 25.22
N ARG A 34 0.27 -12.42 24.38
CA ARG A 34 -1.08 -12.81 24.81
C ARG A 34 -1.09 -14.15 25.54
N ARG A 35 -0.34 -15.14 25.05
CA ARG A 35 -0.37 -16.52 25.54
C ARG A 35 0.52 -16.74 26.76
N GLU A 36 1.74 -16.21 26.69
CA GLU A 36 2.79 -16.51 27.65
C GLU A 36 2.91 -15.43 28.74
N ARG A 37 2.14 -14.34 28.64
CA ARG A 37 2.29 -13.13 29.48
C ARG A 37 3.73 -12.65 29.58
N SER A 38 4.51 -12.92 28.52
CA SER A 38 5.92 -12.60 28.45
C SER A 38 6.12 -11.09 28.43
N SER A 39 6.71 -10.55 29.48
CA SER A 39 7.05 -9.11 29.60
C SER A 39 8.14 -8.70 28.61
N GLY A 40 8.96 -9.65 28.15
CA GLY A 40 10.07 -9.39 27.23
C GLY A 40 9.70 -9.15 25.78
N ALA A 41 8.54 -9.64 25.30
CA ALA A 41 8.14 -9.51 23.90
C ALA A 41 7.50 -8.16 23.54
N GLY A 42 7.17 -7.31 24.50
CA GLY A 42 6.46 -6.05 24.28
C GLY A 42 7.27 -5.00 23.52
N ARG A 43 8.54 -4.81 23.82
CA ARG A 43 9.43 -3.89 23.11
C ARG A 43 9.68 -4.34 21.67
N PRO A 44 10.16 -5.56 21.41
CA PRO A 44 10.36 -6.06 20.03
C PRO A 44 9.09 -5.99 19.18
N HIS A 45 7.91 -6.31 19.75
CA HIS A 45 6.65 -6.16 19.05
C HIS A 45 6.39 -4.71 18.63
N GLY A 46 6.60 -3.76 19.52
CA GLY A 46 6.43 -2.34 19.22
C GLY A 46 7.38 -1.83 18.16
N ASP A 47 8.65 -2.18 18.26
CA ASP A 47 9.69 -1.73 17.33
C ASP A 47 9.46 -2.33 15.93
N LEU A 48 9.22 -3.63 15.84
CA LEU A 48 8.89 -4.28 14.56
C LEU A 48 7.55 -3.80 13.98
N GLY A 49 6.55 -3.53 14.83
CA GLY A 49 5.27 -2.94 14.41
C GLY A 49 5.43 -1.55 13.78
N ARG A 50 6.34 -0.73 14.32
CA ARG A 50 6.69 0.58 13.74
C ARG A 50 7.38 0.45 12.38
N TRP A 51 8.32 -0.47 12.25
CA TRP A 51 8.98 -0.76 10.97
C TRP A 51 8.00 -1.33 9.95
N LEU A 52 7.12 -2.25 10.36
CA LEU A 52 6.08 -2.79 9.50
C LEU A 52 5.14 -1.68 8.99
N ALA A 53 4.63 -0.81 9.88
CA ALA A 53 3.76 0.29 9.50
C ALA A 53 4.45 1.25 8.52
N THR A 54 5.70 1.60 8.79
CA THR A 54 6.51 2.44 7.89
C THR A 54 6.73 1.75 6.54
N GLY A 55 7.10 0.47 6.56
CA GLY A 55 7.31 -0.33 5.35
C GLY A 55 6.06 -0.42 4.47
N VAL A 56 4.88 -0.58 5.08
CA VAL A 56 3.59 -0.59 4.35
C VAL A 56 3.32 0.75 3.67
N VAL A 57 3.52 1.88 4.39
CA VAL A 57 3.34 3.22 3.79
C VAL A 57 4.31 3.44 2.62
N LEU A 58 5.59 3.09 2.80
CA LEU A 58 6.59 3.20 1.74
C LEU A 58 6.27 2.29 0.55
N LEU A 59 5.77 1.09 0.81
CA LEU A 59 5.34 0.15 -0.23
C LEU A 59 4.20 0.73 -1.07
N VAL A 60 3.18 1.31 -0.43
CA VAL A 60 2.05 1.95 -1.13
C VAL A 60 2.51 3.19 -1.89
N LEU A 61 3.37 4.03 -1.30
CA LEU A 61 3.96 5.17 -2.01
C LEU A 61 4.75 4.75 -3.25
N THR A 62 5.53 3.66 -3.14
CA THR A 62 6.25 3.09 -4.29
C THR A 62 5.29 2.67 -5.40
N ALA A 63 4.22 1.94 -5.06
CA ALA A 63 3.21 1.52 -6.04
C ALA A 63 2.55 2.72 -6.74
N LEU A 64 2.06 3.69 -5.97
CA LEU A 64 1.41 4.88 -6.51
C LEU A 64 2.35 5.69 -7.40
N THR A 65 3.58 5.90 -6.95
CA THR A 65 4.60 6.64 -7.72
C THR A 65 4.91 5.94 -9.04
N VAL A 66 5.13 4.62 -9.02
CA VAL A 66 5.41 3.84 -10.22
C VAL A 66 4.23 3.90 -11.20
N VAL A 67 3.00 3.70 -10.72
CA VAL A 67 1.81 3.76 -11.57
C VAL A 67 1.66 5.14 -12.21
N ILE A 68 1.72 6.21 -11.42
CA ILE A 68 1.58 7.59 -11.92
C ILE A 68 2.68 7.94 -12.93
N ALA A 69 3.93 7.55 -12.65
CA ALA A 69 5.07 7.90 -13.49
C ALA A 69 5.18 7.07 -14.78
N THR A 70 4.57 5.87 -14.83
CA THR A 70 4.80 4.93 -15.94
C THR A 70 3.57 4.63 -16.78
N LYS A 71 2.36 5.01 -16.31
CA LYS A 71 1.11 4.71 -17.04
C LYS A 71 0.96 5.53 -18.30
N VAL A 72 1.44 6.77 -18.29
CA VAL A 72 1.40 7.68 -19.42
C VAL A 72 2.82 8.13 -19.74
N PRO A 73 3.23 8.19 -21.04
CA PRO A 73 4.53 8.72 -21.41
C PRO A 73 4.73 10.15 -20.91
N PRO A 74 5.95 10.55 -20.53
CA PRO A 74 6.24 11.88 -19.96
C PRO A 74 5.84 13.05 -20.86
N ASP A 75 5.93 12.89 -22.17
CA ASP A 75 5.51 13.88 -23.19
C ASP A 75 4.00 14.08 -23.27
N ARG A 76 3.22 13.12 -22.79
CA ARG A 76 1.75 13.14 -22.76
C ARG A 76 1.17 13.23 -21.34
N PHE A 77 2.03 13.51 -20.35
CA PHE A 77 1.58 13.54 -18.95
C PHE A 77 0.52 14.65 -18.75
N PRO A 78 -0.72 14.30 -18.33
CA PRO A 78 -1.80 15.26 -18.20
C PRO A 78 -1.45 16.35 -17.18
N GLY A 79 -1.67 17.63 -17.52
CA GLY A 79 -1.31 18.77 -16.67
C GLY A 79 0.17 19.15 -16.69
N GLY A 80 0.99 18.43 -17.45
CA GLY A 80 2.39 18.76 -17.71
C GLY A 80 3.28 18.90 -16.47
N PRO A 81 4.35 19.72 -16.54
CA PRO A 81 5.32 19.87 -15.44
C PRO A 81 4.72 20.42 -14.14
N ALA A 82 3.69 21.27 -14.23
CA ALA A 82 3.05 21.86 -13.05
C ALA A 82 2.39 20.78 -12.18
N ARG A 83 1.58 19.91 -12.79
CA ARG A 83 0.97 18.79 -12.07
C ARG A 83 2.02 17.80 -11.55
N ALA A 84 3.08 17.54 -12.33
CA ALA A 84 4.18 16.69 -11.86
C ALA A 84 4.85 17.27 -10.59
N ALA A 85 5.06 18.59 -10.54
CA ALA A 85 5.60 19.28 -9.36
C ALA A 85 4.64 19.19 -8.15
N GLU A 86 3.33 19.36 -8.35
CA GLU A 86 2.32 19.20 -7.31
C GLU A 86 2.32 17.78 -6.72
N LEU A 87 2.35 16.76 -7.57
CA LEU A 87 2.40 15.36 -7.12
C LEU A 87 3.69 15.04 -6.39
N LEU A 88 4.82 15.60 -6.83
CA LEU A 88 6.10 15.49 -6.14
C LEU A 88 6.04 16.16 -4.76
N LEU A 89 5.41 17.32 -4.63
CA LEU A 89 5.21 17.98 -3.33
C LEU A 89 4.35 17.14 -2.40
N VAL A 90 3.27 16.52 -2.89
CA VAL A 90 2.44 15.60 -2.09
C VAL A 90 3.26 14.39 -1.64
N LEU A 91 4.05 13.80 -2.53
CA LEU A 91 4.95 12.67 -2.21
C LEU A 91 5.96 13.06 -1.13
N LEU A 92 6.68 14.16 -1.31
CA LEU A 92 7.69 14.65 -0.37
C LEU A 92 7.05 15.06 0.98
N GLY A 93 5.88 15.70 0.95
CA GLY A 93 5.10 16.03 2.13
C GLY A 93 4.67 14.80 2.91
N THR A 94 4.25 13.74 2.22
CA THR A 94 3.89 12.44 2.82
C THR A 94 5.10 11.77 3.46
N LEU A 95 6.24 11.74 2.78
CA LEU A 95 7.50 11.20 3.33
C LEU A 95 7.99 12.05 4.51
N GLY A 96 7.92 13.37 4.40
CA GLY A 96 8.28 14.29 5.47
C GLY A 96 7.40 14.12 6.72
N SER A 97 6.07 13.95 6.53
CA SER A 97 5.15 13.69 7.64
C SER A 97 5.40 12.32 8.29
N LEU A 98 5.73 11.30 7.52
CA LEU A 98 6.13 9.99 8.04
C LEU A 98 7.42 10.07 8.88
N LEU A 99 8.42 10.82 8.44
CA LEU A 99 9.64 11.09 9.20
C LEU A 99 9.36 11.90 10.47
N ALA A 100 8.50 12.92 10.38
CA ALA A 100 8.08 13.73 11.52
C ALA A 100 7.35 12.89 12.57
N LEU A 101 6.51 11.94 12.15
CA LEU A 101 5.80 11.01 13.01
C LEU A 101 6.78 10.19 13.90
N TRP A 102 7.95 9.81 13.37
CA TRP A 102 8.97 9.09 14.14
C TRP A 102 9.66 9.97 15.19
N ARG A 103 9.76 11.27 14.97
CA ARG A 103 10.46 12.23 15.84
C ARG A 103 9.54 12.97 16.79
N CYS A 104 8.26 13.07 16.47
CA CYS A 104 7.27 13.83 17.24
C CYS A 104 6.96 13.14 18.57
N ARG A 105 7.08 13.88 19.67
CA ARG A 105 6.77 13.40 21.03
C ARG A 105 5.30 13.64 21.43
N PRO A 106 4.69 14.81 21.18
CA PRO A 106 3.30 15.09 21.56
C PRO A 106 2.30 14.17 20.82
N ALA A 107 1.30 13.63 21.53
CA ALA A 107 0.29 12.73 20.96
C ALA A 107 -0.48 13.37 19.80
N ALA A 108 -0.94 14.60 19.97
CA ALA A 108 -1.65 15.34 18.92
C ALA A 108 -0.81 15.50 17.66
N GLY A 109 0.48 15.81 17.80
CA GLY A 109 1.39 15.94 16.67
C GLY A 109 1.59 14.60 15.93
N ARG A 110 1.76 13.49 16.67
CA ARG A 110 1.88 12.15 16.04
C ARG A 110 0.63 11.77 15.26
N LEU A 111 -0.54 11.95 15.86
CA LEU A 111 -1.82 11.69 15.17
C LEU A 111 -2.02 12.62 13.98
N GLY A 112 -1.64 13.89 14.10
CA GLY A 112 -1.65 14.84 12.99
C GLY A 112 -0.78 14.38 11.82
N PHE A 113 0.48 14.00 12.08
CA PHE A 113 1.37 13.49 11.03
C PHE A 113 0.91 12.14 10.45
N ALA A 114 0.30 11.26 11.26
CA ALA A 114 -0.32 10.05 10.75
C ALA A 114 -1.47 10.34 9.78
N LEU A 115 -2.34 11.32 10.12
CA LEU A 115 -3.43 11.77 9.25
C LEU A 115 -2.91 12.44 7.97
N VAL A 116 -1.89 13.29 8.06
CA VAL A 116 -1.27 13.91 6.88
C VAL A 116 -0.65 12.85 5.97
N SER A 117 0.04 11.86 6.53
CA SER A 117 0.59 10.74 5.75
C SER A 117 -0.53 9.96 5.04
N TRP A 118 -1.63 9.68 5.75
CA TRP A 118 -2.77 8.98 5.15
C TRP A 118 -3.48 9.80 4.07
N ALA A 119 -3.69 11.09 4.32
CA ALA A 119 -4.26 12.02 3.34
C ALA A 119 -3.40 12.12 2.07
N GLY A 120 -2.07 12.14 2.21
CA GLY A 120 -1.15 12.12 1.08
C GLY A 120 -1.29 10.87 0.22
N LEU A 121 -1.46 9.68 0.85
CA LEU A 121 -1.75 8.44 0.11
C LEU A 121 -3.09 8.52 -0.63
N LEU A 122 -4.12 9.08 -0.01
CA LEU A 122 -5.42 9.29 -0.66
C LEU A 122 -5.32 10.25 -1.85
N LEU A 123 -4.61 11.37 -1.70
CA LEU A 123 -4.41 12.35 -2.77
C LEU A 123 -3.66 11.77 -3.98
N LEU A 124 -2.58 11.00 -3.73
CA LEU A 124 -1.87 10.29 -4.80
C LEU A 124 -2.73 9.19 -5.41
N GLY A 125 -3.48 8.45 -4.61
CA GLY A 125 -4.34 7.38 -5.07
C GLY A 125 -5.61 7.85 -5.80
N ALA A 126 -6.03 9.10 -5.60
CA ALA A 126 -7.14 9.71 -6.32
C ALA A 126 -6.79 10.10 -7.77
N GLN A 127 -5.51 9.96 -8.16
CA GLN A 127 -5.07 10.32 -9.51
C GLN A 127 -5.69 9.38 -10.57
N PRO A 128 -5.98 9.89 -11.78
CA PRO A 128 -6.64 9.11 -12.84
C PRO A 128 -5.79 7.95 -13.36
N GLU A 129 -4.47 7.99 -13.15
CA GLU A 129 -3.55 6.91 -13.48
C GLU A 129 -3.74 5.68 -12.58
N VAL A 130 -4.24 5.89 -11.35
CA VAL A 130 -4.43 4.81 -10.37
C VAL A 130 -5.76 4.13 -10.63
N TRP A 131 -5.69 2.87 -11.07
CA TRP A 131 -6.89 2.10 -11.34
C TRP A 131 -7.57 1.61 -10.05
N ARG A 132 -8.88 1.75 -10.01
CA ARG A 132 -9.74 1.31 -8.91
C ARG A 132 -10.99 0.63 -9.50
N LEU A 133 -11.41 -0.47 -8.89
CA LEU A 133 -12.60 -1.20 -9.35
C LEU A 133 -13.88 -0.37 -9.23
N SER A 134 -14.02 0.37 -8.13
CA SER A 134 -15.13 1.28 -7.87
C SER A 134 -14.74 2.24 -6.76
N ASP A 135 -15.26 3.46 -6.81
CA ASP A 135 -15.15 4.44 -5.73
C ASP A 135 -16.46 4.56 -4.93
N ASP A 136 -17.46 3.74 -5.24
CA ASP A 136 -18.72 3.68 -4.49
C ASP A 136 -18.64 2.67 -3.32
N PRO A 137 -18.65 3.13 -2.05
CA PRO A 137 -18.56 2.26 -0.88
C PRO A 137 -19.74 1.27 -0.74
N LEU A 138 -20.86 1.53 -1.42
CA LEU A 138 -22.02 0.65 -1.41
C LEU A 138 -21.91 -0.50 -2.42
N SER A 139 -20.96 -0.41 -3.35
CA SER A 139 -20.72 -1.46 -4.34
C SER A 139 -19.82 -2.56 -3.78
N LEU A 140 -20.04 -3.81 -4.16
CA LEU A 140 -19.15 -4.93 -3.82
C LEU A 140 -17.75 -4.73 -4.43
N ALA A 141 -17.66 -4.11 -5.60
CA ALA A 141 -16.41 -3.83 -6.29
C ALA A 141 -15.47 -2.92 -5.47
N PHE A 142 -16.01 -1.97 -4.70
CA PHE A 142 -15.21 -1.17 -3.77
C PHE A 142 -14.46 -2.05 -2.76
N TRP A 143 -15.15 -3.00 -2.14
CA TRP A 143 -14.57 -3.89 -1.12
C TRP A 143 -13.63 -4.95 -1.70
N GLN A 144 -13.73 -5.22 -3.00
CA GLN A 144 -12.81 -6.09 -3.74
C GLN A 144 -11.62 -5.33 -4.32
N SER A 145 -11.58 -4.01 -4.21
CA SER A 145 -10.49 -3.18 -4.72
C SER A 145 -9.22 -3.36 -3.89
N HIS A 146 -8.13 -3.75 -4.55
CA HIS A 146 -6.79 -3.78 -3.93
C HIS A 146 -6.41 -2.43 -3.34
N TYR A 147 -6.71 -1.34 -4.06
CA TYR A 147 -6.43 0.03 -3.61
C TYR A 147 -7.16 0.37 -2.31
N TRP A 148 -8.49 0.20 -2.23
CA TRP A 148 -9.26 0.63 -1.05
C TRP A 148 -8.97 -0.22 0.18
N ALA A 149 -8.75 -1.52 0.01
CA ALA A 149 -8.30 -2.39 1.09
C ALA A 149 -6.89 -1.99 1.59
N GLY A 150 -6.00 -1.57 0.68
CA GLY A 150 -4.67 -1.04 1.02
C GLY A 150 -4.72 0.30 1.76
N VAL A 151 -5.62 1.21 1.36
CA VAL A 151 -5.86 2.48 2.05
C VAL A 151 -6.39 2.27 3.46
N ALA A 152 -7.36 1.37 3.63
CA ALA A 152 -7.89 1.02 4.95
C ALA A 152 -6.81 0.40 5.84
N LEU A 153 -6.03 -0.53 5.30
CA LEU A 153 -4.91 -1.15 5.99
C LEU A 153 -3.88 -0.12 6.46
N THR A 154 -3.43 0.77 5.58
CA THR A 154 -2.47 1.83 5.93
C THR A 154 -3.01 2.77 6.99
N GLY A 155 -4.31 3.11 6.95
CA GLY A 155 -4.96 3.91 8.00
C GLY A 155 -4.88 3.25 9.38
N LEU A 156 -5.18 1.94 9.48
CA LEU A 156 -5.07 1.18 10.73
C LEU A 156 -3.62 1.09 11.24
N MET A 157 -2.66 0.93 10.33
CA MET A 157 -1.24 0.89 10.66
C MET A 157 -0.73 2.25 11.15
N LEU A 158 -1.09 3.34 10.48
CA LEU A 158 -0.74 4.72 10.87
C LEU A 158 -1.40 5.11 12.20
N PHE A 159 -2.66 4.71 12.45
CA PHE A 159 -3.28 4.85 13.75
C PHE A 159 -2.45 4.18 14.85
N SER A 160 -2.08 2.92 14.66
CA SER A 160 -1.28 2.16 15.62
C SER A 160 0.08 2.81 15.87
N LEU A 161 0.72 3.32 14.81
CA LEU A 161 2.01 4.02 14.90
C LEU A 161 1.87 5.36 15.63
N GLY A 162 0.86 6.17 15.28
CA GLY A 162 0.62 7.49 15.89
C GLY A 162 0.20 7.41 17.35
N ALA A 163 -0.63 6.43 17.71
CA ALA A 163 -1.17 6.26 19.06
C ALA A 163 -0.31 5.35 19.97
N TRP A 164 0.85 4.88 19.52
CA TRP A 164 1.64 3.85 20.21
C TRP A 164 1.88 4.08 21.70
N PRO A 165 2.37 5.24 22.21
CA PRO A 165 2.58 5.45 23.64
C PRO A 165 1.28 5.46 24.44
N GLU A 166 0.19 5.95 23.87
CA GLU A 166 -1.13 6.01 24.48
C GLU A 166 -1.75 4.60 24.57
N ILE A 167 -1.54 3.75 23.56
CA ILE A 167 -1.94 2.35 23.55
C ILE A 167 -1.30 1.59 24.73
N GLN A 168 -0.05 1.89 25.06
CA GLN A 168 0.61 1.29 26.21
C GLN A 168 0.00 1.71 27.54
N ARG A 169 -0.45 2.95 27.67
CA ARG A 169 -0.96 3.55 28.91
C ARG A 169 -2.44 3.30 29.16
N GLN A 170 -3.25 3.28 28.10
CA GLN A 170 -4.71 3.28 28.18
C GLN A 170 -5.33 1.94 27.75
N ARG A 171 -6.07 1.27 28.64
CA ARG A 171 -6.74 -0.02 28.35
C ARG A 171 -7.72 0.05 27.16
N ARG A 172 -8.44 1.19 27.00
CA ARG A 172 -9.39 1.39 25.89
C ARG A 172 -8.66 1.40 24.54
N LEU A 173 -7.59 2.19 24.41
CA LEU A 173 -6.77 2.26 23.19
C LEU A 173 -6.07 0.93 22.90
N ARG A 174 -5.66 0.20 23.93
CA ARG A 174 -5.09 -1.15 23.76
C ARG A 174 -6.13 -2.13 23.18
N ARG A 175 -7.38 -2.11 23.66
CA ARG A 175 -8.46 -2.94 23.07
C ARG A 175 -8.71 -2.55 21.62
N LEU A 176 -8.80 -1.25 21.32
CA LEU A 176 -8.97 -0.75 19.97
C LEU A 176 -7.82 -1.18 19.06
N HIS A 177 -6.56 -1.07 19.53
CA HIS A 177 -5.39 -1.54 18.80
C HIS A 177 -5.46 -3.04 18.49
N VAL A 178 -5.88 -3.87 19.44
CA VAL A 178 -6.05 -5.31 19.21
C VAL A 178 -7.09 -5.57 18.12
N SER A 179 -8.27 -4.93 18.19
CA SER A 179 -9.31 -5.07 17.16
C SER A 179 -8.83 -4.57 15.80
N ALA A 180 -8.18 -3.40 15.78
CA ALA A 180 -7.58 -2.83 14.55
C ALA A 180 -6.50 -3.75 13.97
N SER A 181 -5.69 -4.41 14.81
CA SER A 181 -4.65 -5.34 14.37
C SER A 181 -5.22 -6.64 13.79
N VAL A 182 -6.34 -7.14 14.33
CA VAL A 182 -7.04 -8.30 13.76
C VAL A 182 -7.60 -7.92 12.38
N LEU A 183 -8.26 -6.77 12.26
CA LEU A 183 -8.76 -6.28 10.99
C LEU A 183 -7.62 -6.05 9.98
N ALA A 184 -6.52 -5.47 10.43
CA ALA A 184 -5.32 -5.28 9.59
C ALA A 184 -4.76 -6.62 9.08
N ALA A 185 -4.72 -7.67 9.91
CA ALA A 185 -4.29 -9.00 9.49
C ALA A 185 -5.21 -9.60 8.40
N LEU A 186 -6.54 -9.42 8.53
CA LEU A 186 -7.50 -9.83 7.50
C LEU A 186 -7.29 -9.03 6.20
N LEU A 187 -7.08 -7.72 6.31
CA LEU A 187 -6.80 -6.87 5.16
C LEU A 187 -5.45 -7.23 4.49
N PHE A 188 -4.42 -7.64 5.23
CA PHE A 188 -3.19 -8.17 4.65
C PHE A 188 -3.44 -9.44 3.82
N SER A 189 -4.28 -10.36 4.31
CA SER A 189 -4.67 -11.54 3.55
C SER A 189 -5.42 -11.16 2.28
N LEU A 190 -6.34 -10.20 2.37
CA LEU A 190 -7.07 -9.67 1.23
C LEU A 190 -6.11 -9.00 0.23
N GLN A 191 -5.12 -8.23 0.70
CA GLN A 191 -4.08 -7.62 -0.14
C GLN A 191 -3.28 -8.67 -0.92
N GLY A 192 -2.92 -9.79 -0.29
CA GLY A 192 -2.25 -10.90 -0.98
C GLY A 192 -3.10 -11.47 -2.10
N ILE A 193 -4.38 -11.73 -1.84
CA ILE A 193 -5.32 -12.32 -2.82
C ILE A 193 -5.58 -11.34 -3.97
N THR A 194 -5.97 -10.10 -3.66
CA THR A 194 -6.30 -9.10 -4.69
C THR A 194 -5.07 -8.65 -5.46
N GLY A 195 -3.92 -8.50 -4.80
CA GLY A 195 -2.67 -8.15 -5.46
C GLY A 195 -2.18 -9.23 -6.42
N THR A 196 -2.34 -10.51 -6.07
CA THR A 196 -2.03 -11.61 -6.98
C THR A 196 -2.97 -11.60 -8.19
N ARG A 197 -4.28 -11.39 -7.99
CA ARG A 197 -5.24 -11.23 -9.09
C ARG A 197 -4.81 -10.10 -10.02
N ASP A 198 -4.59 -8.90 -9.47
CA ASP A 198 -4.26 -7.72 -10.27
C ASP A 198 -2.92 -7.89 -11.01
N LEU A 199 -1.94 -8.59 -10.41
CA LEU A 199 -0.66 -8.89 -11.05
C LEU A 199 -0.83 -9.82 -12.27
N LEU A 200 -1.75 -10.79 -12.21
CA LEU A 200 -2.03 -11.69 -13.33
C LEU A 200 -2.74 -10.99 -14.50
N GLU A 201 -3.39 -9.85 -14.25
CA GLU A 201 -4.08 -9.05 -15.26
C GLU A 201 -3.15 -8.03 -15.95
N ILE A 202 -1.90 -7.84 -15.47
CA ILE A 202 -0.94 -6.88 -16.04
C ILE A 202 -0.01 -7.57 -17.04
N PRO A 203 -0.17 -7.33 -18.36
CA PRO A 203 0.73 -7.89 -19.35
C PRO A 203 2.10 -7.21 -19.31
N LEU A 204 3.16 -7.99 -19.52
CA LEU A 204 4.51 -7.47 -19.73
C LEU A 204 4.59 -6.63 -21.00
N SER A 205 5.57 -5.72 -21.08
CA SER A 205 5.70 -4.76 -22.19
C SER A 205 5.69 -5.43 -23.58
N TRP A 206 6.33 -6.60 -23.71
CA TRP A 206 6.36 -7.35 -24.95
C TRP A 206 5.04 -8.06 -25.28
N GLN A 207 4.20 -8.35 -24.28
CA GLN A 207 2.90 -8.98 -24.44
C GLN A 207 1.80 -7.99 -24.82
N LYS A 208 1.95 -6.70 -24.41
CA LYS A 208 0.91 -5.68 -24.59
C LYS A 208 0.36 -5.58 -26.00
N PRO A 209 1.18 -5.56 -27.08
CA PRO A 209 0.65 -5.44 -28.44
C PRO A 209 -0.28 -6.60 -28.83
N ALA A 210 0.04 -7.82 -28.40
CA ALA A 210 -0.79 -9.00 -28.66
C ALA A 210 -2.03 -9.02 -27.76
N VAL A 211 -1.87 -8.79 -26.44
CA VAL A 211 -2.95 -8.84 -25.47
C VAL A 211 -3.99 -7.75 -25.74
N TYR A 212 -3.57 -6.52 -26.05
CA TYR A 212 -4.51 -5.41 -26.33
C TYR A 212 -5.18 -5.49 -27.72
N ALA A 213 -4.71 -6.36 -28.58
CA ALA A 213 -5.40 -6.66 -29.84
C ALA A 213 -6.50 -7.73 -29.67
N CYS A 214 -6.57 -8.41 -28.51
CA CYS A 214 -7.61 -9.40 -28.25
C CYS A 214 -8.98 -8.76 -28.01
N ASP A 215 -10.03 -9.42 -28.50
CA ASP A 215 -11.41 -9.17 -28.09
C ASP A 215 -11.73 -10.05 -26.87
N PHE A 216 -11.68 -9.45 -25.69
CA PHE A 216 -11.92 -10.16 -24.43
C PHE A 216 -13.39 -10.56 -24.25
N ALA A 217 -14.34 -9.83 -24.85
CA ALA A 217 -15.76 -10.17 -24.79
C ALA A 217 -16.05 -11.43 -25.61
N ALA A 218 -15.48 -11.51 -26.81
CA ALA A 218 -15.58 -12.67 -27.69
C ALA A 218 -14.60 -13.80 -27.32
N LYS A 219 -13.67 -13.56 -26.38
CA LYS A 219 -12.57 -14.49 -25.98
C LYS A 219 -11.69 -14.91 -27.17
N THR A 220 -11.43 -13.99 -28.09
CA THR A 220 -10.64 -14.23 -29.30
C THR A 220 -9.42 -13.30 -29.33
N CYS A 221 -8.30 -13.80 -29.83
CA CYS A 221 -7.10 -13.02 -30.10
C CYS A 221 -6.69 -13.16 -31.56
N PRO A 222 -6.15 -12.12 -32.20
CA PRO A 222 -5.59 -12.24 -33.54
C PRO A 222 -4.40 -13.22 -33.51
N PRO A 223 -4.17 -13.95 -34.60
CA PRO A 223 -3.00 -14.81 -34.70
C PRO A 223 -1.71 -13.96 -34.52
N PRO A 224 -0.64 -14.52 -33.91
CA PRO A 224 0.60 -13.80 -33.76
C PRO A 224 1.11 -13.36 -35.14
N ALA A 225 1.59 -12.11 -35.23
CA ALA A 225 2.14 -11.58 -36.47
C ALA A 225 3.29 -12.49 -36.92
N GLN A 226 3.13 -13.16 -38.06
CA GLN A 226 4.19 -14.00 -38.65
C GLN A 226 5.35 -13.07 -39.04
N GLY A 227 6.49 -13.17 -38.34
CA GLY A 227 7.74 -12.56 -38.78
C GLY A 227 8.45 -11.59 -37.84
N ALA A 228 8.42 -11.81 -36.54
CA ALA A 228 9.34 -11.16 -35.61
C ALA A 228 10.22 -12.23 -34.94
N SER A 229 11.15 -12.80 -35.71
CA SER A 229 12.29 -13.57 -35.20
C SER A 229 13.52 -12.68 -35.10
#